data_080d5a1b8433c95c4b62b976c1b6038e
#
_entry.id   080d5a1b8433c95c4b62b976c1b6038e
#
_cell.length_a   1.000
_cell.length_b   1.000
_cell.length_c   1.000
_cell.angle_alpha   90.00
_cell.angle_beta   90.00
_cell.angle_gamma   90.00
#
_symmetry.space_group_name_H-M   'P 1'
#
loop_
_entity.id
_entity.type
_entity.pdbx_description
1 polymer ?
#
loop_
_entity_poly.entity_id
_entity_poly.type
_entity_poly.pdbx_seq_one_letter_code
_entity_poly.pdbx_strand_id
1 'polypeptide(L)'
;MEWRIADHAITAGIDNQKLKATNIGTYASGPGYAWTYGRTSDPYGLNTGGLISQSANEAGGKGAPSPGLVDPVYGASGYYVTKDTTTGLNSYDADQKAYYLEDKWQVTDNLLLSLGLRKDEFTNYVPISHVPYISVDAWSPRVGFSWDVHGDSSLKIFGNVGRYYLGLPLSAVGLFTANVSKNEYFTYSGINPDGTPILSRSLGPAVSANSRFGRASDPSAAVVKDIKGENQDEAILGFTQELSIGWVYGVRATYRRLNDAIDDQNFDTDNRGLVQSAAAQGVAIDWTRTAGAELINPGKTNVWNVYDTSGNLRQVTVTRQAAGFPELKRDYGALEFNLERPFDGKWYTKFNYVWSHSYGTTEGQLRSDLFRSGGALGSYQGQAAVSTTQSWDHAALMEHVNGDQSNDHRHQIKLYGYYQLTDEWGVSGNLSMISGAPKHCLGNYYGTDYTGTDPAGYGGSAVTGGPYHYCYNPATGKGEPSPPGSHGRLPWINQFDLGLTWKPVFADGKLAVSLNVFNLLNAQKAITVYPFSQLPDGSVNPLYGQNVVYQTPRYARLTASYDW
;
A
#
# COMPACT_ATOMS: atom_id res chain seq x y z
N MET A 1 18.39 21.68 21.15
CA MET A 1 19.18 22.83 21.62
C MET A 1 19.28 23.82 20.50
N GLU A 2 19.14 25.10 20.80
CA GLU A 2 19.27 26.20 19.82
C GLU A 2 20.37 27.15 20.30
N TRP A 3 21.26 27.54 19.39
CA TRP A 3 22.32 28.52 19.63
C TRP A 3 22.19 29.64 18.59
N ARG A 4 22.29 30.88 19.04
CA ARG A 4 22.31 32.05 18.14
C ARG A 4 23.73 32.63 18.17
N ILE A 5 24.38 32.62 17.01
CA ILE A 5 25.75 33.10 16.82
C ILE A 5 25.73 34.03 15.60
N ALA A 6 25.84 35.33 15.83
CA ALA A 6 25.69 36.36 14.80
C ALA A 6 24.35 36.13 14.03
N ASP A 7 24.41 35.97 12.72
CA ASP A 7 23.27 35.81 11.84
C ASP A 7 22.81 34.34 11.66
N HIS A 8 23.32 33.43 12.52
CA HIS A 8 23.03 32.01 12.49
C HIS A 8 22.16 31.58 13.68
N ALA A 9 21.12 30.82 13.41
CA ALA A 9 20.33 30.11 14.42
C ALA A 9 20.50 28.61 14.21
N ILE A 10 21.46 28.03 14.95
CA ILE A 10 21.85 26.62 14.84
C ILE A 10 21.01 25.82 15.81
N THR A 11 20.31 24.80 15.31
CA THR A 11 19.50 23.88 16.10
C THR A 11 20.04 22.46 15.94
N ALA A 12 20.34 21.79 17.05
CA ALA A 12 20.67 20.37 17.05
C ALA A 12 19.72 19.61 17.98
N GLY A 13 19.38 18.39 17.61
CA GLY A 13 18.50 17.57 18.42
C GLY A 13 18.53 16.10 18.08
N ILE A 14 17.83 15.35 18.93
CA ILE A 14 17.55 13.93 18.76
C ILE A 14 16.04 13.76 18.73
N ASP A 15 15.59 12.81 17.90
CA ASP A 15 14.17 12.46 17.76
C ASP A 15 14.09 10.93 17.74
N ASN A 16 13.68 10.34 18.84
CA ASN A 16 13.64 8.90 19.00
C ASN A 16 12.20 8.46 19.21
N GLN A 17 11.78 7.47 18.43
CA GLN A 17 10.44 6.88 18.51
C GLN A 17 10.56 5.36 18.66
N LYS A 18 9.70 4.80 19.49
CA LYS A 18 9.48 3.35 19.56
C LYS A 18 8.06 3.08 19.08
N LEU A 19 7.97 2.32 18.02
CA LEU A 19 6.69 1.89 17.46
C LEU A 19 6.42 0.48 17.95
N LYS A 20 5.22 0.27 18.47
CA LYS A 20 4.78 -1.05 18.90
C LYS A 20 3.34 -1.29 18.47
N ALA A 21 3.11 -2.42 17.83
CA ALA A 21 1.79 -2.94 17.57
C ALA A 21 1.69 -4.35 18.15
N THR A 22 0.65 -4.60 18.92
CA THR A 22 0.40 -5.93 19.48
C THR A 22 -0.81 -6.53 18.79
N ASN A 23 -0.59 -7.63 18.07
CA ASN A 23 -1.65 -8.45 17.53
C ASN A 23 -1.78 -9.71 18.38
N ILE A 24 -2.84 -9.77 19.19
CA ILE A 24 -3.15 -10.92 20.05
C ILE A 24 -4.33 -11.70 19.43
N GLY A 25 -4.50 -11.61 18.11
CA GLY A 25 -5.59 -12.26 17.41
C GLY A 25 -5.36 -13.75 17.22
N THR A 26 -6.32 -14.57 17.62
CA THR A 26 -6.53 -15.87 17.00
C THR A 26 -7.53 -15.67 15.87
N TYR A 27 -7.25 -16.24 14.71
CA TYR A 27 -8.19 -16.20 13.57
C TYR A 27 -9.50 -16.89 13.93
N ALA A 28 -9.43 -17.90 14.78
CA ALA A 28 -10.58 -18.60 15.35
C ALA A 28 -10.76 -18.16 16.81
N SER A 29 -11.90 -17.60 17.13
CA SER A 29 -12.32 -17.33 18.51
C SER A 29 -12.58 -18.65 19.26
N GLY A 30 -12.51 -18.62 20.59
CA GLY A 30 -12.75 -19.81 21.41
C GLY A 30 -11.52 -20.71 21.53
N PRO A 31 -11.57 -22.00 21.10
CA PRO A 31 -10.49 -22.96 21.36
C PRO A 31 -9.22 -22.75 20.55
N GLY A 32 -9.12 -21.69 19.74
CA GLY A 32 -7.96 -21.38 18.91
C GLY A 32 -7.94 -22.09 17.56
N TYR A 33 -9.05 -22.69 17.16
CA TYR A 33 -9.26 -23.28 15.85
C TYR A 33 -10.73 -23.20 15.43
N ALA A 34 -10.98 -23.36 14.12
CA ALA A 34 -12.32 -23.45 13.55
C ALA A 34 -12.51 -24.79 12.84
N TRP A 35 -13.76 -25.24 12.81
CA TRP A 35 -14.16 -26.38 11.98
C TRP A 35 -14.85 -25.87 10.72
N THR A 36 -14.37 -26.32 9.57
CA THR A 36 -14.97 -25.99 8.27
C THR A 36 -15.38 -27.30 7.58
N TYR A 37 -16.66 -27.45 7.29
CA TYR A 37 -17.20 -28.62 6.63
C TYR A 37 -17.16 -28.44 5.12
N GLY A 38 -16.66 -29.45 4.42
CA GLY A 38 -16.53 -29.47 2.98
C GLY A 38 -17.07 -30.73 2.33
N ARG A 39 -17.27 -30.65 1.01
CA ARG A 39 -17.66 -31.79 0.18
C ARG A 39 -16.87 -31.74 -1.12
N THR A 40 -16.36 -32.89 -1.57
CA THR A 40 -15.72 -33.00 -2.88
C THR A 40 -16.27 -34.22 -3.63
N SER A 41 -16.44 -34.11 -4.93
CA SER A 41 -16.74 -35.23 -5.83
C SER A 41 -15.47 -35.97 -6.26
N ASP A 42 -14.31 -35.34 -6.06
CA ASP A 42 -12.99 -35.92 -6.33
C ASP A 42 -12.20 -36.04 -5.02
N PRO A 43 -12.24 -37.24 -4.36
CA PRO A 43 -11.47 -37.46 -3.15
C PRO A 43 -9.96 -37.35 -3.35
N TYR A 44 -9.48 -37.51 -4.58
CA TYR A 44 -8.07 -37.39 -4.91
C TYR A 44 -7.72 -35.93 -5.27
N GLY A 45 -8.68 -35.09 -5.66
CA GLY A 45 -8.50 -33.68 -5.98
C GLY A 45 -8.03 -32.84 -4.79
N LEU A 46 -8.45 -33.19 -3.56
CA LEU A 46 -7.89 -32.59 -2.35
C LEU A 46 -6.40 -32.92 -2.15
N ASN A 47 -5.96 -34.08 -2.67
CA ASN A 47 -4.57 -34.49 -2.62
C ASN A 47 -3.74 -33.92 -3.77
N THR A 48 -4.34 -33.74 -4.95
CA THR A 48 -3.66 -33.28 -6.16
C THR A 48 -3.84 -31.75 -6.37
N GLY A 49 -4.87 -31.15 -5.80
CA GLY A 49 -5.10 -29.71 -5.78
C GLY A 49 -4.16 -28.94 -4.86
N GLY A 50 -3.11 -29.56 -4.45
CA GLY A 50 -1.97 -28.94 -3.86
C GLY A 50 -1.90 -29.02 -2.34
N LEU A 51 -2.95 -28.83 -1.55
CA LEU A 51 -2.78 -28.64 -0.11
C LEU A 51 -2.37 -29.93 0.63
N ILE A 52 -3.04 -31.05 0.44
CA ILE A 52 -2.71 -32.29 1.18
C ILE A 52 -1.46 -32.97 0.63
N SER A 53 -1.27 -32.98 -0.69
CA SER A 53 -0.05 -33.56 -1.31
C SER A 53 1.18 -32.70 -1.06
N GLN A 54 1.04 -31.37 -1.03
CA GLN A 54 2.11 -30.44 -0.69
C GLN A 54 2.59 -30.66 0.75
N SER A 55 1.68 -30.79 1.72
CA SER A 55 2.07 -31.01 3.11
C SER A 55 2.73 -32.38 3.36
N ALA A 56 2.35 -33.40 2.61
CA ALA A 56 3.02 -34.70 2.68
C ALA A 56 4.47 -34.62 2.18
N ASN A 57 4.75 -33.77 1.17
CA ASN A 57 6.11 -33.51 0.70
C ASN A 57 6.91 -32.66 1.71
N GLU A 58 6.29 -31.62 2.28
CA GLU A 58 6.91 -30.74 3.27
C GLU A 58 7.20 -31.45 4.61
N ALA A 59 6.38 -32.40 5.01
CA ALA A 59 6.61 -33.23 6.19
C ALA A 59 7.63 -34.34 5.96
N GLY A 60 8.29 -34.41 4.78
CA GLY A 60 9.27 -35.44 4.44
C GLY A 60 8.66 -36.77 4.00
N GLY A 61 7.36 -36.79 3.78
CA GLY A 61 6.66 -37.96 3.24
C GLY A 61 6.17 -37.70 1.82
N LYS A 62 6.57 -38.51 0.85
CA LYS A 62 5.88 -38.52 -0.44
C LYS A 62 4.45 -39.01 -0.16
N GLY A 63 3.50 -38.10 -0.28
CA GLY A 63 2.11 -38.39 0.01
C GLY A 63 1.59 -39.53 -0.83
N ALA A 64 1.37 -40.66 -0.20
CA ALA A 64 0.39 -41.57 -0.74
C ALA A 64 -0.95 -40.84 -0.77
N PRO A 65 -1.69 -40.87 -1.88
CA PRO A 65 -3.03 -40.30 -1.91
C PRO A 65 -3.78 -40.87 -0.71
N SER A 66 -4.38 -39.96 0.06
CA SER A 66 -5.19 -40.37 1.21
C SER A 66 -6.30 -41.26 0.68
N PRO A 67 -6.32 -42.59 0.97
CA PRO A 67 -7.32 -43.46 0.41
C PRO A 67 -8.66 -43.07 1.01
N GLY A 68 -9.50 -42.46 0.19
CA GLY A 68 -10.90 -42.31 0.51
C GLY A 68 -11.23 -41.21 1.47
N LEU A 69 -11.56 -40.06 0.93
CA LEU A 69 -12.50 -39.11 1.49
C LEU A 69 -13.93 -39.69 1.56
N VAL A 70 -14.06 -40.98 1.43
CA VAL A 70 -15.33 -41.69 1.50
C VAL A 70 -15.56 -42.09 2.95
N ASP A 71 -16.49 -41.39 3.58
CA ASP A 71 -17.01 -41.82 4.88
C ASP A 71 -18.13 -42.82 4.66
N PRO A 72 -18.11 -44.00 5.36
CA PRO A 72 -19.15 -45.00 5.21
C PRO A 72 -20.54 -44.53 5.60
N VAL A 73 -20.64 -43.48 6.42
CA VAL A 73 -21.93 -42.90 6.85
C VAL A 73 -22.48 -41.92 5.82
N TYR A 74 -21.62 -41.10 5.22
CA TYR A 74 -22.03 -40.07 4.25
C TYR A 74 -21.79 -40.49 2.80
N GLY A 75 -21.28 -41.70 2.58
CA GLY A 75 -21.20 -42.38 1.29
C GLY A 75 -20.11 -41.86 0.35
N ALA A 76 -20.23 -42.25 -0.91
CA ALA A 76 -19.25 -41.98 -1.97
C ALA A 76 -19.08 -40.49 -2.33
N SER A 77 -19.75 -39.59 -1.65
CA SER A 77 -19.75 -38.16 -2.03
C SER A 77 -18.68 -37.30 -1.36
N GLY A 78 -17.75 -37.92 -0.62
CA GLY A 78 -16.55 -37.22 -0.17
C GLY A 78 -16.77 -36.06 0.79
N TYR A 79 -17.51 -36.24 1.87
CA TYR A 79 -17.61 -35.27 2.95
C TYR A 79 -16.36 -35.28 3.83
N TYR A 80 -15.86 -34.08 4.15
CA TYR A 80 -14.70 -33.93 5.03
C TYR A 80 -14.90 -32.74 5.95
N VAL A 81 -14.08 -32.64 6.99
CA VAL A 81 -13.99 -31.47 7.85
C VAL A 81 -12.54 -31.05 7.98
N THR A 82 -12.31 -29.77 7.93
CA THR A 82 -11.02 -29.13 8.15
C THR A 82 -10.98 -28.54 9.54
N LYS A 83 -9.93 -28.87 10.31
CA LYS A 83 -9.56 -28.14 11.51
C LYS A 83 -8.56 -27.05 11.09
N ASP A 84 -9.04 -25.82 11.03
CA ASP A 84 -8.20 -24.66 10.73
C ASP A 84 -7.69 -24.07 12.04
N THR A 85 -6.37 -24.12 12.23
CA THR A 85 -5.67 -23.51 13.35
C THR A 85 -4.80 -22.38 12.80
N THR A 86 -5.27 -21.15 12.94
CA THR A 86 -4.49 -19.97 12.58
C THR A 86 -4.36 -19.10 13.81
N THR A 87 -3.15 -18.93 14.31
CA THR A 87 -2.85 -18.07 15.46
C THR A 87 -1.81 -17.04 15.08
N GLY A 88 -2.12 -15.78 15.32
CA GLY A 88 -1.20 -14.66 15.16
C GLY A 88 -0.97 -13.99 16.50
N LEU A 89 -0.04 -14.51 17.30
CA LEU A 89 0.40 -13.87 18.53
C LEU A 89 1.71 -13.13 18.25
N ASN A 90 1.62 -11.88 17.80
CA ASN A 90 2.80 -11.12 17.44
C ASN A 90 2.77 -9.72 18.03
N SER A 91 3.87 -9.34 18.63
CA SER A 91 4.19 -7.96 18.96
C SER A 91 5.17 -7.45 17.90
N TYR A 92 4.80 -6.43 17.19
CA TYR A 92 5.61 -5.81 16.15
C TYR A 92 6.31 -4.60 16.74
N ASP A 93 7.61 -4.61 16.72
CA ASP A 93 8.42 -3.55 17.31
C ASP A 93 9.35 -2.94 16.25
N ALA A 94 9.49 -1.61 16.28
CA ALA A 94 10.49 -0.89 15.52
C ALA A 94 11.01 0.30 16.32
N ASP A 95 12.31 0.54 16.22
CA ASP A 95 12.98 1.72 16.73
C ASP A 95 13.29 2.67 15.58
N GLN A 96 12.95 3.93 15.76
CA GLN A 96 13.41 5.02 14.90
C GLN A 96 14.21 5.98 15.75
N LYS A 97 15.47 6.16 15.40
CA LYS A 97 16.38 7.10 16.05
C LYS A 97 16.83 8.12 15.04
N ALA A 98 16.84 9.37 15.41
CA ALA A 98 17.31 10.41 14.53
C ALA A 98 18.14 11.46 15.28
N TYR A 99 19.13 11.95 14.57
CA TYR A 99 19.99 13.04 14.96
C TYR A 99 19.92 14.10 13.87
N TYR A 100 19.76 15.35 14.24
CA TYR A 100 19.71 16.42 13.27
C TYR A 100 20.48 17.65 13.68
N LEU A 101 20.97 18.35 12.67
CA LEU A 101 21.57 19.66 12.75
C LEU A 101 20.95 20.54 11.68
N GLU A 102 20.45 21.70 12.07
CA GLU A 102 19.88 22.70 11.20
C GLU A 102 20.52 24.06 11.48
N ASP A 103 20.87 24.80 10.45
CA ASP A 103 21.28 26.19 10.54
C ASP A 103 20.31 27.05 9.73
N LYS A 104 19.69 28.02 10.40
CA LYS A 104 18.93 29.12 9.78
C LYS A 104 19.83 30.34 9.75
N TRP A 105 20.42 30.58 8.58
CA TRP A 105 21.35 31.66 8.34
C TRP A 105 20.66 32.84 7.69
N GLN A 106 20.57 33.96 8.42
CA GLN A 106 20.09 35.23 7.90
C GLN A 106 21.22 35.89 7.11
N VAL A 107 21.31 35.60 5.80
CA VAL A 107 22.39 36.05 4.92
C VAL A 107 22.38 37.57 4.73
N THR A 108 21.17 38.14 4.63
CA THR A 108 20.87 39.56 4.62
C THR A 108 19.57 39.79 5.41
N ASP A 109 19.18 41.02 5.67
CA ASP A 109 17.93 41.34 6.39
C ASP A 109 16.70 40.68 5.79
N ASN A 110 16.73 40.38 4.49
CA ASN A 110 15.60 39.87 3.73
C ASN A 110 15.83 38.50 3.06
N LEU A 111 17.02 37.85 3.27
CA LEU A 111 17.33 36.53 2.73
C LEU A 111 17.71 35.57 3.85
N LEU A 112 16.90 34.56 4.04
CA LEU A 112 17.13 33.44 4.94
C LEU A 112 17.52 32.19 4.14
N LEU A 113 18.63 31.54 4.50
CA LEU A 113 18.98 30.18 4.08
C LEU A 113 18.70 29.20 5.22
N SER A 114 18.22 28.02 4.88
CA SER A 114 18.04 26.88 5.80
C SER A 114 18.88 25.72 5.30
N LEU A 115 19.86 25.31 6.11
CA LEU A 115 20.76 24.20 5.82
C LEU A 115 20.53 23.12 6.87
N GLY A 116 20.15 21.93 6.46
CA GLY A 116 19.81 20.86 7.37
C GLY A 116 20.46 19.53 6.97
N LEU A 117 20.90 18.78 7.97
CA LEU A 117 21.31 17.40 7.82
C LEU A 117 20.68 16.58 8.93
N ARG A 118 19.98 15.52 8.54
CA ARG A 118 19.39 14.55 9.47
C ARG A 118 19.91 13.15 9.15
N LYS A 119 20.31 12.42 10.18
CA LYS A 119 20.59 10.99 10.11
C LYS A 119 19.47 10.25 10.84
N ASP A 120 18.76 9.39 10.13
CA ASP A 120 17.79 8.47 10.69
C ASP A 120 18.34 7.04 10.72
N GLU A 121 18.00 6.29 11.76
CA GLU A 121 18.26 4.87 11.90
C GLU A 121 16.90 4.18 12.10
N PHE A 122 16.49 3.36 11.14
CA PHE A 122 15.25 2.58 11.20
C PHE A 122 15.59 1.13 11.46
N THR A 123 15.12 0.56 12.57
CA THR A 123 15.33 -0.85 12.89
C THR A 123 14.01 -1.52 13.21
N ASN A 124 13.66 -2.55 12.45
CA ASN A 124 12.48 -3.37 12.69
C ASN A 124 12.92 -4.75 13.22
N TYR A 125 12.14 -5.32 14.15
CA TYR A 125 12.52 -6.51 14.89
C TYR A 125 11.57 -7.67 14.60
N VAL A 126 12.15 -8.88 14.56
CA VAL A 126 11.35 -10.12 14.50
C VAL A 126 10.56 -10.25 15.80
N PRO A 127 9.26 -10.56 15.72
CA PRO A 127 8.45 -10.83 16.90
C PRO A 127 9.06 -11.91 17.81
N ILE A 128 8.86 -11.78 19.12
CA ILE A 128 9.30 -12.73 20.15
C ILE A 128 10.82 -12.76 20.34
N SER A 129 11.61 -13.00 19.32
CA SER A 129 13.09 -13.08 19.44
C SER A 129 13.74 -11.69 19.59
N HIS A 130 13.04 -10.64 19.17
CA HIS A 130 13.54 -9.25 19.17
C HIS A 130 14.89 -9.09 18.46
N VAL A 131 15.14 -9.94 17.45
CA VAL A 131 16.31 -9.84 16.58
C VAL A 131 15.99 -8.86 15.45
N PRO A 132 16.88 -7.90 15.14
CA PRO A 132 16.70 -7.05 13.97
C PRO A 132 16.62 -7.87 12.69
N TYR A 133 15.59 -7.65 11.84
CA TYR A 133 15.54 -8.24 10.50
C TYR A 133 15.88 -7.22 9.42
N ILE A 134 15.68 -5.94 9.69
CA ILE A 134 16.13 -4.85 8.84
C ILE A 134 16.66 -3.72 9.71
N SER A 135 17.78 -3.14 9.31
CA SER A 135 18.32 -1.92 9.88
C SER A 135 18.88 -1.06 8.75
N VAL A 136 18.42 0.20 8.68
CA VAL A 136 18.76 1.13 7.61
C VAL A 136 19.23 2.44 8.21
N ASP A 137 20.42 2.88 7.79
CA ASP A 137 20.94 4.22 8.02
C ASP A 137 20.58 5.14 6.87
N ALA A 138 19.97 6.28 7.19
CA ALA A 138 19.37 7.20 6.23
C ALA A 138 19.87 8.63 6.44
N TRP A 139 20.56 9.18 5.45
CA TRP A 139 21.05 10.56 5.46
C TRP A 139 20.15 11.47 4.63
N SER A 140 19.58 12.48 5.27
CA SER A 140 18.59 13.41 4.71
C SER A 140 19.15 14.84 4.67
N PRO A 141 19.97 15.19 3.65
CA PRO A 141 20.36 16.57 3.44
C PRO A 141 19.18 17.41 2.95
N ARG A 142 19.07 18.65 3.42
CA ARG A 142 18.04 19.62 3.05
C ARG A 142 18.63 21.00 2.92
N VAL A 143 18.27 21.69 1.86
CA VAL A 143 18.67 23.08 1.63
C VAL A 143 17.44 23.86 1.21
N GLY A 144 17.20 24.98 1.85
CA GLY A 144 16.08 25.86 1.51
C GLY A 144 16.46 27.32 1.59
N PHE A 145 15.65 28.16 0.97
CA PHE A 145 15.78 29.60 1.10
C PHE A 145 14.40 30.26 1.14
N SER A 146 14.35 31.44 1.75
CA SER A 146 13.22 32.35 1.74
C SER A 146 13.75 33.75 1.55
N TRP A 147 13.34 34.41 0.48
CA TRP A 147 13.78 35.74 0.11
C TRP A 147 12.60 36.68 0.03
N ASP A 148 12.57 37.68 0.91
CA ASP A 148 11.70 38.83 0.80
C ASP A 148 12.36 39.85 -0.15
N VAL A 149 11.88 39.88 -1.41
CA VAL A 149 12.56 40.59 -2.52
C VAL A 149 12.68 42.08 -2.24
N HIS A 150 11.65 42.66 -1.65
CA HIS A 150 11.56 44.09 -1.40
C HIS A 150 11.86 44.47 0.05
N GLY A 151 11.92 43.51 0.97
CA GLY A 151 12.12 43.73 2.40
C GLY A 151 10.89 44.29 3.12
N ASP A 152 9.72 44.26 2.47
CA ASP A 152 8.45 44.76 3.00
C ASP A 152 7.37 43.67 3.06
N SER A 153 7.77 42.43 2.84
CA SER A 153 6.91 41.23 2.80
C SER A 153 5.90 41.18 1.63
N SER A 154 5.98 42.11 0.69
CA SER A 154 5.07 42.19 -0.46
C SER A 154 5.32 41.11 -1.51
N LEU A 155 6.59 40.69 -1.67
CA LEU A 155 6.99 39.61 -2.57
C LEU A 155 8.00 38.70 -1.90
N LYS A 156 7.61 37.43 -1.69
CA LYS A 156 8.46 36.37 -1.15
C LYS A 156 8.72 35.31 -2.21
N ILE A 157 9.99 35.01 -2.49
CA ILE A 157 10.42 33.86 -3.29
C ILE A 157 11.00 32.82 -2.33
N PHE A 158 10.66 31.56 -2.51
CA PHE A 158 11.14 30.49 -1.66
C PHE A 158 11.40 29.22 -2.46
N GLY A 159 12.30 28.41 -1.95
CA GLY A 159 12.56 27.10 -2.52
C GLY A 159 13.24 26.17 -1.53
N ASN A 160 13.13 24.87 -1.79
CA ASN A 160 13.86 23.85 -1.06
C ASN A 160 14.18 22.66 -1.95
N VAL A 161 15.28 21.99 -1.64
CA VAL A 161 15.67 20.70 -2.19
C VAL A 161 16.09 19.81 -1.03
N GLY A 162 15.65 18.55 -1.04
CA GLY A 162 16.01 17.64 0.04
C GLY A 162 15.72 16.20 -0.28
N ARG A 163 16.35 15.32 0.49
CA ARG A 163 16.08 13.88 0.52
C ARG A 163 15.25 13.52 1.74
N TYR A 164 14.26 12.67 1.53
CA TYR A 164 13.32 12.24 2.56
C TYR A 164 13.23 10.73 2.57
N TYR A 165 13.37 10.15 3.75
CA TYR A 165 13.23 8.72 3.98
C TYR A 165 11.92 8.39 4.66
N LEU A 166 11.42 7.20 4.35
CA LEU A 166 10.26 6.61 4.98
C LEU A 166 10.68 5.29 5.65
N GLY A 167 10.32 5.14 6.91
CA GLY A 167 10.58 3.90 7.66
C GLY A 167 9.75 2.73 7.13
N LEU A 168 10.27 1.52 7.29
CA LEU A 168 9.55 0.32 6.93
C LEU A 168 8.36 0.14 7.88
N PRO A 169 7.12 -0.04 7.36
CA PRO A 169 5.94 -0.26 8.19
C PRO A 169 6.05 -1.53 9.04
N LEU A 170 5.42 -1.51 10.21
CA LEU A 170 5.38 -2.70 11.09
C LEU A 170 4.72 -3.92 10.42
N SER A 171 3.80 -3.71 9.48
CA SER A 171 3.12 -4.78 8.74
C SER A 171 4.05 -5.64 7.88
N ALA A 172 5.17 -5.11 7.40
CA ALA A 172 6.16 -5.84 6.62
C ALA A 172 6.79 -7.02 7.38
N VAL A 173 6.68 -7.02 8.71
CA VAL A 173 7.08 -8.14 9.56
C VAL A 173 6.28 -9.43 9.29
N GLY A 174 5.15 -9.33 8.57
CA GLY A 174 4.32 -10.47 8.19
C GLY A 174 5.11 -11.63 7.56
N LEU A 175 6.20 -11.33 6.84
CA LEU A 175 7.11 -12.33 6.27
C LEU A 175 7.88 -13.13 7.33
N PHE A 176 8.03 -12.60 8.55
CA PHE A 176 8.86 -13.18 9.62
C PHE A 176 8.03 -13.66 10.80
N THR A 177 6.71 -13.56 10.73
CA THR A 177 5.86 -13.95 11.85
C THR A 177 5.85 -15.46 12.01
N ALA A 178 5.96 -15.91 13.26
CA ALA A 178 5.76 -17.31 13.65
C ALA A 178 4.26 -17.65 13.71
N ASN A 179 3.46 -17.12 12.78
CA ASN A 179 2.04 -17.44 12.73
C ASN A 179 1.87 -18.93 12.47
N VAL A 180 1.15 -19.60 13.35
CA VAL A 180 0.69 -20.96 13.08
C VAL A 180 -0.45 -20.85 12.09
N SER A 181 -0.22 -21.27 10.84
CA SER A 181 -1.27 -21.53 9.86
C SER A 181 -1.21 -23.01 9.58
N LYS A 182 -2.22 -23.76 10.05
CA LYS A 182 -2.21 -25.21 9.98
C LYS A 182 -3.62 -25.73 9.74
N ASN A 183 -3.79 -26.53 8.70
CA ASN A 183 -5.02 -27.22 8.36
C ASN A 183 -4.84 -28.72 8.53
N GLU A 184 -5.75 -29.35 9.25
CA GLU A 184 -5.84 -30.77 9.42
C GLU A 184 -7.17 -31.24 8.84
N TYR A 185 -7.15 -32.25 7.99
CA TYR A 185 -8.32 -32.77 7.28
C TYR A 185 -8.74 -34.14 7.84
N PHE A 186 -10.05 -34.29 8.05
CA PHE A 186 -10.62 -35.49 8.62
C PHE A 186 -11.90 -35.91 7.90
N THR A 187 -12.19 -37.20 7.90
CA THR A 187 -13.56 -37.69 7.76
C THR A 187 -14.26 -37.63 9.12
N TYR A 188 -15.57 -37.59 9.12
CA TYR A 188 -16.38 -37.55 10.34
C TYR A 188 -17.61 -38.46 10.21
N SER A 189 -18.07 -38.99 11.34
CA SER A 189 -19.23 -39.90 11.41
C SER A 189 -20.51 -39.25 11.87
N GLY A 190 -20.43 -38.01 12.32
CA GLY A 190 -21.57 -37.23 12.78
C GLY A 190 -21.15 -35.86 13.27
N ILE A 191 -22.12 -35.04 13.64
CA ILE A 191 -21.94 -33.69 14.19
C ILE A 191 -22.62 -33.66 15.56
N ASN A 192 -21.87 -33.23 16.57
CA ASN A 192 -22.38 -33.02 17.91
C ASN A 192 -23.42 -31.86 17.95
N PRO A 193 -24.28 -31.77 18.97
CA PRO A 193 -25.25 -30.69 19.10
C PRO A 193 -24.64 -29.27 19.15
N ASP A 194 -23.38 -29.15 19.54
CA ASP A 194 -22.62 -27.89 19.57
C ASP A 194 -21.99 -27.53 18.19
N GLY A 195 -22.24 -28.36 17.17
CA GLY A 195 -21.70 -28.15 15.82
C GLY A 195 -20.28 -28.70 15.62
N THR A 196 -19.66 -29.35 16.59
CA THR A 196 -18.33 -29.95 16.43
C THR A 196 -18.43 -31.33 15.74
N PRO A 197 -17.44 -31.74 14.94
CA PRO A 197 -17.47 -33.05 14.27
C PRO A 197 -17.12 -34.20 15.20
N ILE A 198 -17.75 -35.33 14.98
CA ILE A 198 -17.32 -36.65 15.52
C ILE A 198 -16.31 -37.22 14.53
N LEU A 199 -15.01 -36.99 14.78
CA LEU A 199 -13.95 -37.36 13.87
C LEU A 199 -13.83 -38.88 13.71
N SER A 200 -13.66 -39.35 12.47
CA SER A 200 -13.45 -40.77 12.15
C SER A 200 -11.99 -41.02 11.81
N ARG A 201 -11.42 -40.32 10.84
CA ARG A 201 -10.07 -40.60 10.34
C ARG A 201 -9.40 -39.31 9.85
N SER A 202 -8.07 -39.19 10.11
CA SER A 202 -7.24 -38.19 9.45
C SER A 202 -7.04 -38.55 7.97
N LEU A 203 -7.12 -37.55 7.12
CA LEU A 203 -6.93 -37.64 5.67
C LEU A 203 -5.49 -37.37 5.23
N GLY A 204 -4.58 -37.24 6.17
CA GLY A 204 -3.17 -37.03 5.89
C GLY A 204 -2.48 -36.17 6.96
N PRO A 205 -1.21 -35.84 6.76
CA PRO A 205 -0.51 -34.95 7.65
C PRO A 205 -1.11 -33.53 7.58
N ALA A 206 -0.85 -32.74 8.61
CA ALA A 206 -1.27 -31.34 8.63
C ALA A 206 -0.63 -30.54 7.49
N VAL A 207 -1.36 -29.57 6.98
CA VAL A 207 -0.93 -28.64 5.92
C VAL A 207 -0.70 -27.26 6.51
N SER A 208 0.32 -26.57 6.07
CA SER A 208 0.56 -25.17 6.42
C SER A 208 0.53 -24.30 5.17
N ALA A 209 -0.37 -23.32 5.11
CA ALA A 209 -0.51 -22.44 3.96
C ALA A 209 0.76 -21.61 3.66
N ASN A 210 1.60 -21.40 4.67
CA ASN A 210 2.88 -20.71 4.54
C ASN A 210 4.09 -21.67 4.63
N SER A 211 3.87 -22.96 4.52
CA SER A 211 4.89 -24.03 4.60
C SER A 211 5.77 -24.02 5.85
N ARG A 212 5.42 -23.25 6.88
CA ARG A 212 6.27 -23.00 8.04
C ARG A 212 5.85 -23.71 9.33
N PHE A 213 4.60 -24.14 9.44
CA PHE A 213 4.07 -24.80 10.65
C PHE A 213 4.37 -24.05 11.95
N GLY A 214 4.30 -22.72 11.93
CA GLY A 214 4.62 -21.88 13.09
C GLY A 214 6.10 -21.61 13.34
N ARG A 215 6.98 -21.95 12.40
CA ARG A 215 8.38 -21.54 12.46
C ARG A 215 8.55 -20.15 11.88
N ALA A 216 9.27 -19.29 12.60
CA ALA A 216 9.70 -18.01 12.05
C ALA A 216 10.72 -18.22 10.92
N SER A 217 10.72 -17.33 9.93
CA SER A 217 11.81 -17.27 8.95
C SER A 217 13.11 -16.89 9.63
N ASP A 218 14.23 -17.37 9.09
CA ASP A 218 15.53 -16.90 9.47
C ASP A 218 15.73 -15.46 8.94
N PRO A 219 15.89 -14.46 9.82
CA PRO A 219 16.07 -13.07 9.37
C PRO A 219 17.26 -12.88 8.44
N SER A 220 18.31 -13.73 8.58
CA SER A 220 19.51 -13.65 7.75
C SER A 220 19.28 -14.04 6.29
N ALA A 221 18.19 -14.75 5.98
CA ALA A 221 17.85 -15.19 4.63
C ALA A 221 16.47 -14.69 4.20
N ALA A 222 16.03 -13.56 4.74
CA ALA A 222 14.72 -13.01 4.45
C ALA A 222 14.76 -11.52 4.06
N VAL A 223 15.98 -10.96 3.99
CA VAL A 223 16.26 -9.60 3.54
C VAL A 223 17.54 -9.60 2.73
N VAL A 224 17.53 -8.99 1.56
CA VAL A 224 18.75 -8.85 0.74
C VAL A 224 19.83 -8.08 1.49
N LYS A 225 21.07 -8.40 1.17
CA LYS A 225 22.22 -7.70 1.73
C LYS A 225 22.19 -6.22 1.34
N ASP A 226 22.54 -5.35 2.27
CA ASP A 226 22.70 -3.90 2.05
C ASP A 226 21.42 -3.22 1.52
N ILE A 227 20.25 -3.70 1.98
CA ILE A 227 18.95 -3.12 1.63
C ILE A 227 18.93 -1.62 1.97
N LYS A 228 18.45 -0.82 1.03
CA LYS A 228 18.31 0.63 1.20
C LYS A 228 16.91 0.99 1.64
N GLY A 229 16.80 1.94 2.57
CA GLY A 229 15.52 2.50 2.98
C GLY A 229 14.81 3.22 1.85
N GLU A 230 13.48 3.16 1.86
CA GLU A 230 12.68 3.90 0.90
C GLU A 230 12.96 5.39 1.03
N ASN A 231 13.29 6.02 -0.10
CA ASN A 231 13.60 7.44 -0.12
C ASN A 231 13.21 8.11 -1.43
N GLN A 232 12.91 9.41 -1.31
CA GLN A 232 12.65 10.26 -2.46
C GLN A 232 13.41 11.58 -2.34
N ASP A 233 13.78 12.13 -3.48
CA ASP A 233 14.24 13.50 -3.60
C ASP A 233 13.07 14.41 -3.96
N GLU A 234 13.04 15.60 -3.38
CA GLU A 234 12.04 16.62 -3.63
C GLU A 234 12.72 17.95 -3.92
N ALA A 235 12.18 18.67 -4.91
CA ALA A 235 12.54 20.06 -5.20
C ALA A 235 11.26 20.88 -5.27
N ILE A 236 11.25 22.02 -4.58
CA ILE A 236 10.16 23.01 -4.57
C ILE A 236 10.73 24.37 -4.89
N LEU A 237 10.02 25.11 -5.74
CA LEU A 237 10.29 26.52 -6.02
C LEU A 237 8.96 27.26 -6.12
N GLY A 238 8.85 28.41 -5.49
CA GLY A 238 7.62 29.17 -5.51
C GLY A 238 7.81 30.63 -5.14
N PHE A 239 6.74 31.38 -5.33
CA PHE A 239 6.64 32.75 -4.83
C PHE A 239 5.24 33.01 -4.28
N THR A 240 5.16 34.02 -3.42
CA THR A 240 3.92 34.58 -2.91
C THR A 240 4.03 36.08 -3.00
N GLN A 241 3.01 36.76 -3.55
CA GLN A 241 2.99 38.18 -3.72
C GLN A 241 1.67 38.77 -3.23
N GLU A 242 1.76 39.87 -2.49
CA GLU A 242 0.62 40.70 -2.11
C GLU A 242 0.27 41.70 -3.24
N LEU A 243 -1.01 41.78 -3.54
CA LEU A 243 -1.54 42.82 -4.44
C LEU A 243 -2.05 44.02 -3.64
N SER A 244 -1.95 45.19 -4.20
CA SER A 244 -2.30 46.50 -3.56
C SER A 244 -3.73 46.60 -3.00
N ILE A 245 -4.59 45.61 -3.25
CA ILE A 245 -5.99 45.57 -2.83
C ILE A 245 -6.24 44.50 -1.74
N GLY A 246 -5.18 44.04 -1.04
CA GLY A 246 -5.28 43.03 0.03
C GLY A 246 -5.49 41.60 -0.45
N TRP A 247 -5.21 41.30 -1.71
CA TRP A 247 -5.15 39.95 -2.24
C TRP A 247 -3.72 39.44 -2.21
N VAL A 248 -3.59 38.17 -1.89
CA VAL A 248 -2.31 37.45 -1.94
C VAL A 248 -2.42 36.35 -2.97
N TYR A 249 -1.47 36.26 -3.89
CA TYR A 249 -1.39 35.14 -4.82
C TYR A 249 -0.02 34.49 -4.79
N GLY A 250 0.05 33.26 -5.22
CA GLY A 250 1.31 32.54 -5.28
C GLY A 250 1.28 31.41 -6.28
N VAL A 251 2.48 31.05 -6.74
CA VAL A 251 2.71 29.87 -7.58
C VAL A 251 3.78 29.03 -6.94
N ARG A 252 3.58 27.71 -6.95
CA ARG A 252 4.55 26.73 -6.45
C ARG A 252 4.69 25.58 -7.43
N ALA A 253 5.91 25.31 -7.87
CA ALA A 253 6.28 24.11 -8.59
C ALA A 253 6.87 23.10 -7.61
N THR A 254 6.46 21.84 -7.74
CA THR A 254 6.99 20.72 -6.94
C THR A 254 7.40 19.59 -7.89
N TYR A 255 8.57 19.02 -7.67
CA TYR A 255 9.02 17.81 -8.32
C TYR A 255 9.50 16.81 -7.27
N ARG A 256 9.07 15.54 -7.41
CA ARG A 256 9.51 14.42 -6.55
C ARG A 256 9.92 13.25 -7.39
N ARG A 257 10.96 12.57 -6.96
CA ARG A 257 11.43 11.33 -7.58
C ARG A 257 11.73 10.30 -6.51
N LEU A 258 11.12 9.12 -6.64
CA LEU A 258 11.42 7.96 -5.81
C LEU A 258 12.77 7.37 -6.26
N ASN A 259 13.72 7.22 -5.34
CA ASN A 259 15.04 6.67 -5.62
C ASN A 259 15.14 5.20 -5.25
N ASP A 260 14.68 4.83 -4.07
CA ASP A 260 14.64 3.45 -3.58
C ASP A 260 13.29 3.18 -2.92
N ALA A 261 12.78 1.97 -3.08
CA ALA A 261 11.62 1.43 -2.37
C ALA A 261 12.02 0.11 -1.69
N ILE A 262 11.16 -0.36 -0.80
CA ILE A 262 11.25 -1.71 -0.22
C ILE A 262 9.95 -2.42 -0.55
N ASP A 263 10.07 -3.62 -1.11
CA ASP A 263 8.96 -4.54 -1.31
C ASP A 263 9.48 -5.97 -1.18
N ASP A 264 8.61 -6.97 -1.21
CA ASP A 264 9.05 -8.37 -1.22
C ASP A 264 9.02 -8.96 -2.64
N GLN A 265 9.82 -9.99 -2.82
CA GLN A 265 9.78 -10.83 -4.01
C GLN A 265 9.64 -12.28 -3.59
N ASN A 266 8.68 -12.96 -4.18
CA ASN A 266 8.43 -14.36 -3.88
C ASN A 266 9.48 -15.26 -4.51
N PHE A 267 9.86 -16.30 -3.75
CA PHE A 267 10.62 -17.43 -4.27
C PHE A 267 9.64 -18.48 -4.76
N ASP A 268 9.34 -18.52 -5.99
CA ASP A 268 8.79 -19.71 -6.58
C ASP A 268 9.85 -20.43 -7.41
N THR A 269 9.56 -21.67 -7.76
CA THR A 269 10.44 -22.48 -8.60
C THR A 269 10.64 -21.89 -9.99
N ASP A 270 9.82 -20.92 -10.37
CA ASP A 270 9.87 -20.19 -11.62
C ASP A 270 10.63 -18.86 -11.52
N ASN A 271 11.18 -18.52 -10.34
CA ASN A 271 12.08 -17.38 -10.24
C ASN A 271 13.37 -17.62 -10.99
N ARG A 272 13.27 -17.57 -12.30
CA ARG A 272 14.36 -17.86 -13.25
C ARG A 272 15.58 -16.98 -12.97
N GLY A 273 15.35 -15.74 -12.56
CA GLY A 273 16.43 -14.79 -12.28
C GLY A 273 17.32 -15.24 -11.13
N LEU A 274 16.75 -15.65 -10.00
CA LEU A 274 17.52 -16.13 -8.85
C LEU A 274 18.16 -17.50 -9.15
N VAL A 275 17.40 -18.46 -9.67
CA VAL A 275 17.87 -19.80 -9.97
C VAL A 275 19.04 -19.76 -10.95
N GLN A 276 18.89 -19.03 -12.07
CA GLN A 276 19.95 -18.89 -13.09
C GLN A 276 21.17 -18.14 -12.55
N SER A 277 20.95 -17.08 -11.77
CA SER A 277 22.05 -16.32 -11.17
C SER A 277 22.82 -17.13 -10.14
N ALA A 278 22.13 -17.93 -9.32
CA ALA A 278 22.76 -18.83 -8.36
C ALA A 278 23.59 -19.91 -9.06
N ALA A 279 23.03 -20.55 -10.08
CA ALA A 279 23.71 -21.57 -10.87
C ALA A 279 24.98 -20.98 -11.55
N ALA A 280 24.88 -19.79 -12.15
CA ALA A 280 26.02 -19.10 -12.76
C ALA A 280 27.11 -18.73 -11.74
N GLN A 281 26.76 -18.55 -10.47
CA GLN A 281 27.68 -18.24 -9.38
C GLN A 281 28.09 -19.50 -8.57
N GLY A 282 27.72 -20.70 -9.03
CA GLY A 282 28.09 -21.97 -8.42
C GLY A 282 27.38 -22.25 -7.09
N VAL A 283 26.19 -21.69 -6.89
CA VAL A 283 25.38 -21.87 -5.67
C VAL A 283 24.19 -22.78 -5.97
N ALA A 284 24.14 -23.95 -5.31
CA ALA A 284 22.99 -24.84 -5.32
C ALA A 284 22.09 -24.48 -4.13
N ILE A 285 20.91 -23.89 -4.40
CA ILE A 285 20.00 -23.39 -3.36
C ILE A 285 19.30 -24.54 -2.65
N ASP A 286 19.26 -24.50 -1.31
CA ASP A 286 18.42 -25.34 -0.47
C ASP A 286 17.05 -24.66 -0.26
N TRP A 287 16.08 -25.05 -1.06
CA TRP A 287 14.71 -24.51 -1.00
C TRP A 287 13.93 -24.92 0.26
N THR A 288 14.42 -25.85 1.04
CA THR A 288 13.77 -26.24 2.30
C THR A 288 14.09 -25.27 3.44
N ARG A 289 15.17 -24.51 3.31
CA ARG A 289 15.66 -23.55 4.31
C ARG A 289 15.52 -22.10 3.87
N THR A 290 15.40 -21.87 2.57
CA THR A 290 15.21 -20.53 2.01
C THR A 290 13.77 -20.08 2.29
N ALA A 291 13.60 -18.82 2.70
CA ALA A 291 12.28 -18.26 2.99
C ALA A 291 11.40 -18.21 1.73
N GLY A 292 10.08 -18.18 1.88
CA GLY A 292 9.16 -18.10 0.74
C GLY A 292 9.20 -16.78 -0.01
N ALA A 293 9.75 -15.73 0.60
CA ALA A 293 9.96 -14.41 0.03
C ALA A 293 11.11 -13.69 0.73
N GLU A 294 11.70 -12.71 0.08
CA GLU A 294 12.74 -11.84 0.63
C GLU A 294 12.40 -10.36 0.38
N LEU A 295 12.70 -9.51 1.36
CA LEU A 295 12.61 -8.06 1.17
C LEU A 295 13.76 -7.60 0.26
N ILE A 296 13.42 -6.86 -0.78
CA ILE A 296 14.33 -6.39 -1.81
C ILE A 296 14.24 -4.87 -2.00
N ASN A 297 15.20 -4.30 -2.72
CA ASN A 297 15.00 -3.00 -3.38
C ASN A 297 14.52 -3.26 -4.82
N PRO A 298 13.22 -3.11 -5.09
CA PRO A 298 12.63 -3.49 -6.36
C PRO A 298 13.19 -2.67 -7.52
N GLY A 299 13.28 -3.28 -8.70
CA GLY A 299 13.82 -2.63 -9.91
C GLY A 299 15.31 -2.27 -9.84
N LYS A 300 16.05 -2.86 -8.92
CA LYS A 300 17.51 -2.70 -8.71
C LYS A 300 18.23 -4.05 -8.83
N THR A 301 19.56 -4.01 -8.77
CA THR A 301 20.37 -5.21 -8.53
C THR A 301 20.36 -5.48 -7.02
N ASN A 302 20.04 -6.71 -6.63
CA ASN A 302 20.00 -7.14 -5.24
C ASN A 302 21.01 -8.26 -4.99
N VAL A 303 21.53 -8.35 -3.77
CA VAL A 303 22.39 -9.45 -3.32
C VAL A 303 21.57 -10.28 -2.32
N TRP A 304 21.09 -11.41 -2.79
CA TRP A 304 20.22 -12.31 -2.07
C TRP A 304 21.01 -13.18 -1.09
N ASN A 305 20.43 -13.44 0.06
CA ASN A 305 20.97 -14.33 1.07
C ASN A 305 20.22 -15.66 1.01
N VAL A 306 20.84 -16.72 0.50
CA VAL A 306 20.24 -18.04 0.34
C VAL A 306 21.05 -19.11 1.06
N TYR A 307 20.42 -20.17 1.51
CA TYR A 307 21.13 -21.35 2.00
C TYR A 307 21.51 -22.26 0.85
N ASP A 308 22.79 -22.71 0.82
CA ASP A 308 23.21 -23.77 -0.10
C ASP A 308 22.83 -25.16 0.44
N THR A 309 22.92 -26.18 -0.42
CA THR A 309 22.62 -27.58 -0.06
C THR A 309 23.56 -28.16 0.99
N SER A 310 24.63 -27.49 1.33
CA SER A 310 25.54 -27.81 2.45
C SER A 310 25.12 -27.10 3.75
N GLY A 311 24.07 -26.28 3.73
CA GLY A 311 23.55 -25.56 4.87
C GLY A 311 24.27 -24.26 5.19
N ASN A 312 25.12 -23.76 4.28
CA ASN A 312 25.82 -22.49 4.47
C ASN A 312 25.02 -21.32 3.86
N LEU A 313 25.01 -20.19 4.55
CA LEU A 313 24.46 -18.95 4.01
C LEU A 313 25.40 -18.43 2.90
N ARG A 314 24.84 -18.25 1.70
CA ARG A 314 25.53 -17.77 0.50
C ARG A 314 24.90 -16.49 0.00
N GLN A 315 25.70 -15.70 -0.72
CA GLN A 315 25.25 -14.49 -1.37
C GLN A 315 25.18 -14.70 -2.87
N VAL A 316 24.04 -14.35 -3.46
CA VAL A 316 23.78 -14.45 -4.90
C VAL A 316 23.39 -13.08 -5.43
N THR A 317 24.19 -12.54 -6.34
CA THR A 317 23.86 -11.27 -7.01
C THR A 317 22.87 -11.53 -8.12
N VAL A 318 21.71 -10.88 -8.04
CA VAL A 318 20.66 -10.94 -9.07
C VAL A 318 20.48 -9.53 -9.63
N THR A 319 20.81 -9.38 -10.92
CA THR A 319 20.60 -8.09 -11.60
C THR A 319 19.11 -7.88 -11.88
N ARG A 320 18.69 -6.63 -12.02
CA ARG A 320 17.33 -6.27 -12.42
C ARG A 320 16.89 -7.00 -13.71
N GLN A 321 17.79 -7.06 -14.69
CA GLN A 321 17.51 -7.73 -15.97
C GLN A 321 17.34 -9.24 -15.82
N ALA A 322 18.18 -9.89 -15.00
CA ALA A 322 18.05 -11.32 -14.71
C ALA A 322 16.73 -11.62 -13.99
N ALA A 323 16.30 -10.74 -13.08
CA ALA A 323 15.01 -10.85 -12.41
C ALA A 323 13.80 -10.54 -13.32
N GLY A 324 14.03 -9.97 -14.53
CA GLY A 324 12.96 -9.61 -15.46
C GLY A 324 12.15 -8.36 -15.07
N PHE A 325 12.64 -7.58 -14.12
CA PHE A 325 11.91 -6.41 -13.62
C PHE A 325 12.19 -5.14 -14.44
N PRO A 326 11.19 -4.23 -14.56
CA PRO A 326 11.43 -2.88 -15.04
C PRO A 326 12.28 -2.08 -14.04
N GLU A 327 12.75 -0.92 -14.45
CA GLU A 327 13.39 0.03 -13.54
C GLU A 327 12.35 0.59 -12.54
N LEU A 328 12.76 0.72 -11.27
CA LEU A 328 11.97 1.44 -10.28
C LEU A 328 11.82 2.89 -10.71
N LYS A 329 10.57 3.34 -10.87
CA LYS A 329 10.27 4.71 -11.27
C LYS A 329 8.98 5.20 -10.62
N ARG A 330 9.05 6.38 -10.01
CA ARG A 330 7.90 7.19 -9.64
C ARG A 330 8.34 8.65 -9.68
N ASP A 331 7.85 9.35 -10.67
CA ASP A 331 8.03 10.79 -10.81
C ASP A 331 6.70 11.49 -10.53
N TYR A 332 6.73 12.55 -9.74
CA TYR A 332 5.60 13.42 -9.47
C TYR A 332 6.00 14.86 -9.77
N GLY A 333 5.26 15.51 -10.65
CA GLY A 333 5.37 16.94 -10.94
C GLY A 333 4.06 17.64 -10.64
N ALA A 334 4.12 18.83 -10.03
CA ALA A 334 2.95 19.64 -9.78
C ALA A 334 3.23 21.13 -9.97
N LEU A 335 2.22 21.84 -10.46
CA LEU A 335 2.16 23.30 -10.48
C LEU A 335 0.90 23.73 -9.74
N GLU A 336 1.08 24.48 -8.67
CA GLU A 336 0.01 24.99 -7.81
C GLU A 336 -0.10 26.50 -7.94
N PHE A 337 -1.32 26.98 -8.11
CA PHE A 337 -1.69 28.39 -8.06
C PHE A 337 -2.62 28.61 -6.86
N ASN A 338 -2.30 29.62 -6.05
CA ASN A 338 -3.09 30.05 -4.91
C ASN A 338 -3.49 31.52 -5.07
N LEU A 339 -4.73 31.84 -4.71
CA LEU A 339 -5.23 33.20 -4.60
C LEU A 339 -6.05 33.29 -3.33
N GLU A 340 -5.68 34.21 -2.45
CA GLU A 340 -6.32 34.36 -1.14
C GLU A 340 -6.64 35.84 -0.88
N ARG A 341 -7.82 36.10 -0.35
CA ARG A 341 -8.16 37.33 0.29
C ARG A 341 -8.36 37.06 1.77
N PRO A 342 -7.47 37.54 2.65
CA PRO A 342 -7.63 37.45 4.11
C PRO A 342 -8.94 38.10 4.57
N PHE A 343 -9.45 37.61 5.69
CA PHE A 343 -10.68 38.15 6.26
C PHE A 343 -10.51 39.64 6.66
N ASP A 344 -11.36 40.48 6.15
CA ASP A 344 -11.34 41.94 6.38
C ASP A 344 -12.41 42.41 7.36
N GLY A 345 -13.01 41.50 8.13
CA GLY A 345 -14.17 41.76 8.99
C GLY A 345 -15.50 41.45 8.30
N LYS A 346 -15.51 41.27 6.98
CA LYS A 346 -16.73 41.00 6.22
C LYS A 346 -16.67 39.70 5.40
N TRP A 347 -15.57 39.46 4.68
CA TRP A 347 -15.46 38.26 3.89
C TRP A 347 -14.02 37.75 3.74
N TYR A 348 -13.93 36.45 3.51
CA TYR A 348 -12.72 35.71 3.26
C TYR A 348 -12.92 34.82 2.04
N THR A 349 -11.91 34.65 1.21
CA THR A 349 -11.95 33.64 0.16
C THR A 349 -10.54 33.12 -0.13
N LYS A 350 -10.47 31.84 -0.48
CA LYS A 350 -9.24 31.21 -0.97
C LYS A 350 -9.55 30.28 -2.13
N PHE A 351 -8.84 30.51 -3.22
CA PHE A 351 -8.83 29.65 -4.40
C PHE A 351 -7.48 28.94 -4.48
N ASN A 352 -7.52 27.63 -4.75
CA ASN A 352 -6.35 26.81 -5.01
C ASN A 352 -6.60 25.97 -6.26
N TYR A 353 -5.66 25.99 -7.18
CA TYR A 353 -5.63 25.11 -8.34
C TYR A 353 -4.31 24.37 -8.38
N VAL A 354 -4.38 23.03 -8.52
CA VAL A 354 -3.21 22.17 -8.69
C VAL A 354 -3.36 21.42 -10.02
N TRP A 355 -2.37 21.57 -10.89
CA TRP A 355 -2.09 20.63 -11.94
C TRP A 355 -0.99 19.70 -11.48
N SER A 356 -1.19 18.38 -11.59
CA SER A 356 -0.18 17.41 -11.17
C SER A 356 -0.16 16.18 -12.05
N HIS A 357 0.99 15.50 -12.07
CA HIS A 357 1.18 14.24 -12.77
C HIS A 357 2.04 13.29 -11.93
N SER A 358 1.48 12.11 -11.63
CA SER A 358 2.18 11.00 -10.98
C SER A 358 2.32 9.85 -11.98
N TYR A 359 3.55 9.48 -12.33
CA TYR A 359 3.86 8.53 -13.39
C TYR A 359 5.02 7.62 -13.01
N GLY A 360 4.95 6.34 -13.37
CA GLY A 360 6.03 5.40 -13.11
C GLY A 360 5.61 3.94 -13.10
N THR A 361 6.43 3.10 -12.45
CA THR A 361 6.25 1.66 -12.35
C THR A 361 5.71 1.21 -10.99
N THR A 362 5.54 2.13 -10.03
CA THR A 362 5.04 1.84 -8.69
C THR A 362 4.45 3.08 -8.02
N GLU A 363 3.53 2.88 -7.10
CA GLU A 363 3.05 3.91 -6.17
C GLU A 363 3.94 4.03 -4.91
N GLY A 364 4.92 3.14 -4.75
CA GLY A 364 5.75 3.00 -3.56
C GLY A 364 5.27 1.86 -2.68
N GLN A 365 5.06 2.12 -1.39
CA GLN A 365 4.65 1.09 -0.42
C GLN A 365 3.21 0.58 -0.59
N LEU A 366 2.45 1.06 -1.54
CA LEU A 366 1.05 0.72 -1.77
C LEU A 366 0.81 0.35 -3.23
N ARG A 367 -0.24 -0.42 -3.46
CA ARG A 367 -0.80 -0.70 -4.78
C ARG A 367 -2.32 -0.46 -4.76
N SER A 368 -2.80 0.62 -5.38
CA SER A 368 -4.21 1.08 -5.32
C SER A 368 -5.08 0.66 -6.51
N ASP A 369 -4.51 0.09 -7.57
CA ASP A 369 -5.24 -0.36 -8.76
C ASP A 369 -6.04 -1.67 -8.51
N LEU A 370 -5.70 -2.41 -7.46
CA LEU A 370 -6.42 -3.59 -7.05
C LEU A 370 -7.58 -3.19 -6.15
N PHE A 371 -8.78 -3.45 -6.64
CA PHE A 371 -9.99 -3.21 -5.85
C PHE A 371 -10.08 -4.17 -4.68
N ARG A 372 -10.14 -3.63 -3.46
CA ARG A 372 -10.41 -4.40 -2.24
C ARG A 372 -11.90 -4.44 -1.98
N SER A 373 -12.57 -5.53 -2.31
CA SER A 373 -13.91 -5.79 -1.81
C SER A 373 -13.82 -6.56 -0.50
N GLY A 374 -14.17 -5.92 0.61
CA GLY A 374 -14.56 -6.65 1.81
C GLY A 374 -15.94 -7.24 1.56
N GLY A 375 -16.05 -8.54 1.28
CA GLY A 375 -17.34 -9.19 1.14
C GLY A 375 -17.49 -10.04 -0.12
N ALA A 376 -18.74 -10.36 -0.50
CA ALA A 376 -19.16 -11.37 -1.46
C ALA A 376 -18.60 -11.29 -2.90
N LEU A 377 -17.79 -10.30 -3.24
CA LEU A 377 -17.22 -10.13 -4.58
C LEU A 377 -15.80 -10.69 -4.73
N GLY A 378 -15.39 -11.56 -3.82
CA GLY A 378 -14.11 -12.24 -3.89
C GLY A 378 -13.01 -11.55 -3.07
N SER A 379 -12.16 -12.39 -2.52
CA SER A 379 -11.11 -12.02 -1.56
C SER A 379 -9.83 -11.54 -2.24
N TYR A 380 -9.91 -10.81 -3.34
CA TYR A 380 -8.72 -10.18 -3.89
C TYR A 380 -8.28 -9.06 -2.95
N GLN A 381 -7.29 -9.36 -2.11
CA GLN A 381 -6.85 -8.47 -1.03
C GLN A 381 -5.71 -7.56 -1.51
N GLY A 382 -5.98 -6.72 -2.49
CA GLY A 382 -4.97 -5.91 -3.14
C GLY A 382 -4.22 -4.91 -2.28
N GLN A 383 -4.47 -4.82 -0.99
CA GLN A 383 -3.80 -3.82 -0.16
C GLN A 383 -3.69 -4.22 1.31
N ALA A 384 -3.59 -5.52 1.58
CA ALA A 384 -3.49 -5.98 2.97
C ALA A 384 -2.13 -5.65 3.60
N ALA A 385 -1.09 -5.52 2.78
CA ALA A 385 0.28 -5.35 3.24
C ALA A 385 0.93 -4.11 2.60
N VAL A 386 1.55 -3.29 3.42
CA VAL A 386 2.34 -2.13 3.00
C VAL A 386 3.80 -2.56 2.93
N SER A 387 4.51 -2.23 1.84
CA SER A 387 5.87 -2.71 1.52
C SER A 387 6.02 -4.23 1.41
N THR A 388 4.91 -4.93 1.18
CA THR A 388 4.83 -6.33 0.80
C THR A 388 3.63 -6.45 -0.14
N THR A 389 3.72 -5.74 -1.26
CA THR A 389 2.63 -5.65 -2.24
C THR A 389 2.77 -6.75 -3.27
N GLN A 390 1.72 -7.04 -4.02
CA GLN A 390 1.83 -7.98 -5.14
C GLN A 390 2.65 -7.46 -6.32
N SER A 391 2.99 -6.16 -6.31
CA SER A 391 3.58 -5.52 -7.49
C SER A 391 4.93 -6.11 -7.89
N TRP A 392 5.77 -6.47 -6.94
CA TRP A 392 7.13 -6.94 -7.21
C TRP A 392 7.35 -8.41 -6.89
N ASP A 393 6.27 -9.15 -6.57
CA ASP A 393 6.34 -10.57 -6.28
C ASP A 393 6.90 -11.38 -7.45
N HIS A 394 6.48 -11.06 -8.68
CA HIS A 394 6.89 -11.73 -9.90
C HIS A 394 7.07 -10.77 -11.07
N ALA A 395 8.00 -11.08 -11.97
CA ALA A 395 8.25 -10.27 -13.17
C ALA A 395 7.01 -10.07 -14.05
N ALA A 396 6.17 -11.11 -14.16
CA ALA A 396 4.94 -11.08 -14.95
C ALA A 396 3.95 -10.01 -14.47
N LEU A 397 3.92 -9.70 -13.17
CA LEU A 397 3.06 -8.67 -12.59
C LEU A 397 3.54 -7.26 -12.95
N MET A 398 4.80 -7.12 -13.35
CA MET A 398 5.44 -5.85 -13.67
C MET A 398 5.55 -5.59 -15.17
N GLU A 399 5.06 -6.50 -16.01
CA GLU A 399 4.92 -6.23 -17.44
C GLU A 399 3.87 -5.15 -17.69
N HIS A 400 4.21 -4.19 -18.56
CA HIS A 400 3.34 -3.05 -18.92
C HIS A 400 2.90 -2.14 -17.75
N VAL A 401 3.57 -2.20 -16.60
CA VAL A 401 3.20 -1.44 -15.39
C VAL A 401 3.52 0.05 -15.47
N ASN A 402 4.36 0.49 -16.41
CA ASN A 402 4.81 1.89 -16.52
C ASN A 402 3.70 2.78 -17.09
N GLY A 403 3.11 3.63 -16.25
CA GLY A 403 1.98 4.47 -16.64
C GLY A 403 1.57 5.47 -15.58
N ASP A 404 0.39 6.10 -15.78
CA ASP A 404 -0.22 7.01 -14.81
C ASP A 404 -0.56 6.24 -13.53
N GLN A 405 -0.09 6.70 -12.38
CA GLN A 405 -0.34 6.02 -11.11
C GLN A 405 -1.81 6.15 -10.70
N SER A 406 -2.34 5.16 -9.95
CA SER A 406 -3.75 5.11 -9.56
C SER A 406 -4.22 6.34 -8.76
N ASN A 407 -3.29 7.03 -8.10
CA ASN A 407 -3.55 8.25 -7.34
C ASN A 407 -3.36 9.55 -8.16
N ASP A 408 -3.15 9.46 -9.47
CA ASP A 408 -2.94 10.63 -10.33
C ASP A 408 -4.25 11.38 -10.59
N HIS A 409 -4.44 12.49 -9.91
CA HIS A 409 -5.50 13.46 -10.16
C HIS A 409 -4.92 14.66 -10.89
N ARG A 410 -5.09 14.70 -12.21
CA ARG A 410 -4.43 15.67 -13.09
C ARG A 410 -4.77 17.14 -12.75
N HIS A 411 -5.99 17.39 -12.32
CA HIS A 411 -6.48 18.72 -11.98
C HIS A 411 -7.26 18.67 -10.66
N GLN A 412 -6.96 19.60 -9.77
CA GLN A 412 -7.68 19.80 -8.52
C GLN A 412 -7.96 21.28 -8.34
N ILE A 413 -9.22 21.65 -8.18
CA ILE A 413 -9.69 22.99 -7.90
C ILE A 413 -10.38 22.99 -6.54
N LYS A 414 -9.99 23.93 -5.68
CA LYS A 414 -10.63 24.16 -4.39
C LYS A 414 -10.90 25.64 -4.24
N LEU A 415 -12.15 25.97 -3.91
CA LEU A 415 -12.56 27.33 -3.59
C LEU A 415 -13.38 27.27 -2.32
N TYR A 416 -12.96 28.01 -1.30
CA TYR A 416 -13.73 28.16 -0.09
C TYR A 416 -13.74 29.59 0.37
N GLY A 417 -14.82 29.95 1.05
CA GLY A 417 -15.02 31.29 1.51
C GLY A 417 -16.02 31.39 2.64
N TYR A 418 -16.00 32.55 3.27
CA TYR A 418 -16.90 32.93 4.33
C TYR A 418 -17.35 34.38 4.09
N TYR A 419 -18.62 34.65 4.34
CA TYR A 419 -19.19 35.97 4.27
C TYR A 419 -20.04 36.27 5.51
N GLN A 420 -19.75 37.35 6.22
CA GLN A 420 -20.52 37.88 7.33
C GLN A 420 -21.71 38.65 6.78
N LEU A 421 -22.90 38.07 6.82
CA LEU A 421 -24.14 38.67 6.35
C LEU A 421 -24.58 39.83 7.26
N THR A 422 -24.62 39.55 8.56
CA THR A 422 -24.93 40.48 9.65
C THR A 422 -24.03 40.16 10.83
N ASP A 423 -24.10 40.92 11.91
CA ASP A 423 -23.32 40.66 13.13
C ASP A 423 -23.59 39.27 13.72
N GLU A 424 -24.77 38.70 13.46
CA GLU A 424 -25.17 37.39 13.97
C GLU A 424 -25.04 36.28 12.92
N TRP A 425 -25.14 36.58 11.64
CA TRP A 425 -25.25 35.58 10.58
C TRP A 425 -24.03 35.57 9.65
N GLY A 426 -23.47 34.38 9.46
CA GLY A 426 -22.42 34.14 8.51
C GLY A 426 -22.75 32.98 7.58
N VAL A 427 -22.28 33.09 6.32
CA VAL A 427 -22.40 32.02 5.30
C VAL A 427 -21.02 31.55 4.90
N SER A 428 -20.83 30.24 4.81
CA SER A 428 -19.62 29.64 4.30
C SER A 428 -19.91 28.75 3.08
N GLY A 429 -18.98 28.69 2.15
CA GLY A 429 -19.06 27.83 0.98
C GLY A 429 -17.74 27.11 0.72
N ASN A 430 -17.82 25.88 0.23
CA ASN A 430 -16.67 25.10 -0.20
C ASN A 430 -17.00 24.40 -1.51
N LEU A 431 -16.21 24.66 -2.55
CA LEU A 431 -16.27 23.97 -3.84
C LEU A 431 -14.97 23.18 -4.01
N SER A 432 -15.10 21.88 -4.24
CA SER A 432 -14.00 20.99 -4.61
C SER A 432 -14.32 20.31 -5.95
N MET A 433 -13.42 20.44 -6.90
CA MET A 433 -13.50 19.76 -8.20
C MET A 433 -12.18 19.04 -8.44
N ILE A 434 -12.23 17.72 -8.57
CA ILE A 434 -11.05 16.86 -8.73
C ILE A 434 -11.24 16.02 -9.99
N SER A 435 -10.26 16.06 -10.89
CA SER A 435 -10.28 15.19 -12.08
C SER A 435 -10.26 13.73 -11.67
N GLY A 436 -10.97 12.87 -12.38
CA GLY A 436 -11.02 11.45 -12.11
C GLY A 436 -9.63 10.80 -12.15
N ALA A 437 -9.42 9.79 -11.31
CA ALA A 437 -8.26 8.92 -11.33
C ALA A 437 -8.17 8.14 -12.66
N PRO A 438 -7.00 7.63 -13.06
CA PRO A 438 -6.85 6.72 -14.18
C PRO A 438 -7.71 5.47 -14.03
N LYS A 439 -8.26 4.97 -15.13
CA LYS A 439 -8.90 3.66 -15.16
C LYS A 439 -7.87 2.59 -15.45
N HIS A 440 -7.97 1.50 -14.71
CA HIS A 440 -7.16 0.31 -14.91
C HIS A 440 -8.01 -0.77 -15.58
N CYS A 441 -7.36 -1.56 -16.44
CA CYS A 441 -7.90 -2.80 -16.97
C CYS A 441 -6.88 -3.89 -16.69
N LEU A 442 -7.24 -4.85 -15.86
CA LEU A 442 -6.43 -5.97 -15.47
C LEU A 442 -7.06 -7.28 -15.99
N GLY A 443 -6.25 -8.27 -16.25
CA GLY A 443 -6.70 -9.55 -16.77
C GLY A 443 -5.72 -10.67 -16.50
N ASN A 444 -5.94 -11.81 -17.18
CA ASN A 444 -5.01 -12.93 -17.15
C ASN A 444 -3.70 -12.56 -17.84
N TYR A 445 -2.66 -13.34 -17.61
CA TYR A 445 -1.35 -13.13 -18.21
C TYR A 445 -1.32 -13.55 -19.68
N TYR A 446 -0.75 -12.72 -20.54
CA TYR A 446 -0.56 -12.95 -21.99
C TYR A 446 0.84 -12.61 -22.48
N GLY A 447 1.82 -12.57 -21.58
CA GLY A 447 3.21 -12.23 -21.92
C GLY A 447 3.92 -13.25 -22.79
N THR A 448 5.19 -13.00 -23.07
CA THR A 448 6.02 -13.79 -23.98
C THR A 448 6.24 -15.23 -23.53
N ASP A 449 6.18 -15.49 -22.22
CA ASP A 449 6.33 -16.81 -21.61
C ASP A 449 4.97 -17.51 -21.35
N TYR A 450 3.92 -17.03 -22.01
CA TYR A 450 2.58 -17.58 -21.82
C TYR A 450 2.50 -19.04 -22.26
N THR A 451 2.37 -19.91 -21.29
CA THR A 451 2.17 -21.37 -21.50
C THR A 451 0.74 -21.83 -21.24
N GLY A 452 -0.20 -20.88 -21.09
CA GLY A 452 -1.59 -21.14 -20.69
C GLY A 452 -1.80 -21.29 -19.19
N THR A 453 -0.75 -21.07 -18.40
CA THR A 453 -0.78 -21.09 -16.93
C THR A 453 -0.54 -19.70 -16.36
N ASP A 454 -1.03 -19.47 -15.14
CA ASP A 454 -0.76 -18.27 -14.38
C ASP A 454 0.67 -18.34 -13.80
N PRO A 455 1.64 -17.52 -14.28
CA PRO A 455 3.04 -17.66 -13.89
C PRO A 455 3.32 -17.25 -12.44
N ALA A 456 2.43 -16.47 -11.83
CA ALA A 456 2.59 -16.00 -10.45
C ALA A 456 1.64 -16.69 -9.48
N GLY A 457 0.75 -17.57 -9.94
CA GLY A 457 -0.25 -18.24 -9.10
C GLY A 457 -1.32 -17.29 -8.56
N TYR A 458 -1.44 -16.08 -9.09
CA TYR A 458 -2.43 -15.08 -8.68
C TYR A 458 -3.70 -15.08 -9.53
N GLY A 459 -3.86 -16.08 -10.37
CA GLY A 459 -5.04 -16.29 -11.19
C GLY A 459 -6.28 -16.57 -10.37
N GLY A 460 -6.84 -15.55 -9.93
CA GLY A 460 -8.19 -15.30 -9.51
C GLY A 460 -8.97 -16.29 -8.66
N SER A 461 -9.81 -15.71 -7.83
CA SER A 461 -10.98 -16.37 -7.24
C SER A 461 -12.05 -16.58 -8.33
N ALA A 462 -13.13 -17.29 -8.01
CA ALA A 462 -14.26 -17.56 -8.92
C ALA A 462 -14.89 -16.31 -9.60
N VAL A 463 -14.47 -15.09 -9.24
CA VAL A 463 -15.04 -13.82 -9.72
C VAL A 463 -13.99 -12.81 -10.23
N THR A 464 -12.69 -13.13 -10.14
CA THR A 464 -11.60 -12.25 -10.62
C THR A 464 -10.60 -13.02 -11.44
N GLY A 465 -10.21 -12.50 -12.61
CA GLY A 465 -9.03 -12.91 -13.34
C GLY A 465 -7.73 -12.45 -12.66
N GLY A 466 -6.58 -12.68 -13.29
CA GLY A 466 -5.29 -12.29 -12.77
C GLY A 466 -5.08 -10.77 -12.69
N PRO A 467 -4.16 -10.30 -11.84
CA PRO A 467 -3.88 -8.88 -11.61
C PRO A 467 -2.82 -8.33 -12.59
N TYR A 468 -2.72 -8.92 -13.77
CA TYR A 468 -1.73 -8.57 -14.77
C TYR A 468 -2.20 -7.37 -15.60
N HIS A 469 -1.25 -6.56 -16.08
CA HIS A 469 -1.52 -5.38 -16.92
C HIS A 469 -1.82 -5.78 -18.37
N TYR A 470 -2.84 -6.63 -18.52
CA TYR A 470 -3.44 -7.05 -19.78
C TYR A 470 -4.96 -6.84 -19.73
N CYS A 471 -5.51 -6.21 -20.76
CA CYS A 471 -6.93 -6.02 -20.90
C CYS A 471 -7.50 -6.99 -21.95
N TYR A 472 -8.49 -7.77 -21.57
CA TYR A 472 -9.08 -8.73 -22.50
C TYR A 472 -9.84 -8.03 -23.62
N ASN A 473 -9.52 -8.41 -24.85
CA ASN A 473 -10.23 -7.99 -26.04
C ASN A 473 -11.13 -9.12 -26.54
N PRO A 474 -12.46 -9.02 -26.41
CA PRO A 474 -13.38 -10.08 -26.85
C PRO A 474 -13.34 -10.35 -28.35
N ALA A 475 -12.93 -9.37 -29.18
CA ALA A 475 -12.84 -9.52 -30.62
C ALA A 475 -11.67 -10.42 -31.06
N THR A 476 -10.57 -10.42 -30.31
CA THR A 476 -9.39 -11.24 -30.59
C THR A 476 -9.32 -12.49 -29.71
N GLY A 477 -10.08 -12.54 -28.64
CA GLY A 477 -10.02 -13.61 -27.62
C GLY A 477 -8.72 -13.60 -26.81
N LYS A 478 -7.98 -12.48 -26.77
CA LYS A 478 -6.69 -12.34 -26.11
C LYS A 478 -6.63 -11.10 -25.23
N GLY A 479 -5.72 -11.12 -24.25
CA GLY A 479 -5.35 -9.91 -23.51
C GLY A 479 -4.35 -9.06 -24.30
N GLU A 480 -4.59 -7.78 -24.32
CA GLU A 480 -3.73 -6.77 -24.92
C GLU A 480 -3.01 -5.97 -23.84
N PRO A 481 -1.77 -5.52 -24.06
CA PRO A 481 -1.03 -4.68 -23.09
C PRO A 481 -1.87 -3.51 -22.59
N SER A 482 -1.94 -3.35 -21.27
CA SER A 482 -2.80 -2.37 -20.61
C SER A 482 -2.03 -1.57 -19.57
N PRO A 483 -1.13 -0.66 -19.99
CA PRO A 483 -0.44 0.21 -19.06
C PRO A 483 -1.41 1.03 -18.19
N PRO A 484 -1.07 1.33 -16.94
CA PRO A 484 -1.90 2.19 -16.09
C PRO A 484 -2.26 3.51 -16.78
N GLY A 485 -3.54 3.88 -16.74
CA GLY A 485 -4.07 5.08 -17.39
C GLY A 485 -4.38 4.97 -18.88
N SER A 486 -4.06 3.85 -19.56
CA SER A 486 -4.35 3.66 -21.00
C SER A 486 -5.85 3.58 -21.32
N HIS A 487 -6.71 3.29 -20.35
CA HIS A 487 -8.17 3.18 -20.50
C HIS A 487 -8.91 4.47 -20.13
N GLY A 488 -8.20 5.62 -20.11
CA GLY A 488 -8.78 6.92 -19.80
C GLY A 488 -8.97 7.13 -18.30
N ARG A 489 -9.88 8.04 -17.94
CA ARG A 489 -10.07 8.47 -16.54
C ARG A 489 -11.51 8.31 -16.09
N LEU A 490 -11.70 8.22 -14.79
CA LEU A 490 -12.98 8.30 -14.13
C LEU A 490 -13.57 9.72 -14.28
N PRO A 491 -14.88 9.89 -14.05
CA PRO A 491 -15.49 11.21 -14.08
C PRO A 491 -14.89 12.15 -13.04
N TRP A 492 -15.03 13.47 -13.28
CA TRP A 492 -14.70 14.47 -12.28
C TRP A 492 -15.57 14.31 -11.04
N ILE A 493 -14.94 14.46 -9.88
CA ILE A 493 -15.58 14.49 -8.57
C ILE A 493 -15.83 15.96 -8.24
N ASN A 494 -17.09 16.36 -8.19
CA ASN A 494 -17.50 17.72 -7.88
C ASN A 494 -18.29 17.72 -6.58
N GLN A 495 -17.87 18.51 -5.62
CA GLN A 495 -18.55 18.67 -4.35
C GLN A 495 -18.72 20.16 -4.04
N PHE A 496 -19.94 20.55 -3.74
CA PHE A 496 -20.28 21.87 -3.26
C PHE A 496 -20.95 21.75 -1.89
N ASP A 497 -20.37 22.41 -0.89
CA ASP A 497 -20.87 22.45 0.48
C ASP A 497 -21.27 23.87 0.84
N LEU A 498 -22.33 24.02 1.62
CA LEU A 498 -22.84 25.30 2.09
C LEU A 498 -23.08 25.25 3.61
N GLY A 499 -22.61 26.27 4.31
CA GLY A 499 -22.80 26.42 5.75
C GLY A 499 -23.49 27.74 6.08
N LEU A 500 -24.38 27.71 7.05
CA LEU A 500 -25.00 28.88 7.67
C LEU A 500 -24.70 28.83 9.17
N THR A 501 -24.13 29.90 9.71
CA THR A 501 -23.80 30.01 11.13
C THR A 501 -24.55 31.19 11.73
N TRP A 502 -25.18 30.96 12.87
CA TRP A 502 -25.85 31.97 13.69
C TRP A 502 -25.16 32.11 15.04
N LYS A 503 -24.77 33.34 15.37
CA LYS A 503 -24.19 33.73 16.65
C LYS A 503 -25.06 34.84 17.25
N PRO A 504 -26.06 34.50 18.09
CA PRO A 504 -27.01 35.46 18.61
C PRO A 504 -26.34 36.49 19.52
N VAL A 505 -26.70 37.74 19.36
CA VAL A 505 -26.17 38.87 20.17
C VAL A 505 -26.52 38.66 21.66
N PHE A 506 -27.69 38.09 21.97
CA PHE A 506 -28.11 37.84 23.36
C PHE A 506 -27.21 36.86 24.13
N ALA A 507 -26.40 36.10 23.45
CA ALA A 507 -25.46 35.13 24.04
C ALA A 507 -24.01 35.67 24.12
N ASP A 508 -23.78 36.94 23.89
CA ASP A 508 -22.46 37.59 23.95
C ASP A 508 -21.35 36.84 23.18
N GLY A 509 -21.70 36.24 22.06
CA GLY A 509 -20.78 35.44 21.25
C GLY A 509 -20.52 34.02 21.77
N LYS A 510 -21.06 33.65 22.93
CA LYS A 510 -20.86 32.34 23.55
C LYS A 510 -21.62 31.20 22.87
N LEU A 511 -22.73 31.47 22.23
CA LEU A 511 -23.53 30.50 21.50
C LEU A 511 -23.26 30.62 19.98
N ALA A 512 -22.97 29.51 19.35
CA ALA A 512 -22.93 29.41 17.89
C ALA A 512 -23.74 28.20 17.43
N VAL A 513 -24.66 28.40 16.50
CA VAL A 513 -25.43 27.35 15.85
C VAL A 513 -25.10 27.33 14.37
N SER A 514 -24.67 26.19 13.85
CA SER A 514 -24.27 26.03 12.45
C SER A 514 -25.04 24.91 11.77
N LEU A 515 -25.63 25.21 10.61
CA LEU A 515 -26.20 24.23 9.70
C LEU A 515 -25.28 24.09 8.49
N ASN A 516 -24.71 22.91 8.29
CA ASN A 516 -23.86 22.60 7.15
C ASN A 516 -24.55 21.56 6.26
N VAL A 517 -24.64 21.83 4.96
CA VAL A 517 -25.12 20.91 3.95
C VAL A 517 -23.96 20.52 3.06
N PHE A 518 -23.56 19.26 3.12
CA PHE A 518 -22.47 18.70 2.34
C PHE A 518 -23.00 18.09 1.05
N ASN A 519 -22.24 18.21 -0.04
CA ASN A 519 -22.62 17.80 -1.38
C ASN A 519 -24.03 18.34 -1.74
N LEU A 520 -24.22 19.64 -1.68
CA LEU A 520 -25.50 20.32 -1.85
C LEU A 520 -26.20 19.92 -3.16
N LEU A 521 -25.42 19.70 -4.23
CA LEU A 521 -25.93 19.29 -5.55
C LEU A 521 -26.24 17.80 -5.66
N ASN A 522 -25.97 17.02 -4.60
CA ASN A 522 -26.13 15.56 -4.55
C ASN A 522 -25.44 14.85 -5.73
N ALA A 523 -24.23 15.28 -6.07
CA ALA A 523 -23.44 14.63 -7.11
C ALA A 523 -23.07 13.21 -6.68
N GLN A 524 -23.28 12.22 -7.56
CA GLN A 524 -23.03 10.81 -7.30
C GLN A 524 -22.16 10.22 -8.42
N LYS A 525 -20.91 10.68 -8.48
CA LYS A 525 -19.94 10.17 -9.45
C LYS A 525 -19.23 8.95 -8.90
N ALA A 526 -18.93 7.99 -9.76
CA ALA A 526 -18.10 6.86 -9.41
C ALA A 526 -16.67 7.35 -9.14
N ILE A 527 -16.10 6.92 -8.03
CA ILE A 527 -14.71 7.18 -7.65
C ILE A 527 -13.84 5.93 -7.78
N THR A 528 -14.45 4.75 -7.95
CA THR A 528 -13.79 3.48 -8.23
C THR A 528 -14.68 2.63 -9.13
N VAL A 529 -14.07 1.96 -10.11
CA VAL A 529 -14.71 0.96 -10.99
C VAL A 529 -13.99 -0.38 -10.84
N TYR A 530 -14.68 -1.45 -11.21
CA TYR A 530 -14.12 -2.80 -11.15
C TYR A 530 -13.06 -3.00 -12.25
N PRO A 531 -11.79 -3.32 -11.92
CA PRO A 531 -10.70 -3.27 -12.89
C PRO A 531 -10.49 -4.57 -13.68
N PHE A 532 -11.03 -5.72 -13.25
CA PHE A 532 -10.73 -7.01 -13.87
C PHE A 532 -11.59 -7.32 -15.07
N SER A 533 -10.97 -7.47 -16.24
CA SER A 533 -11.65 -7.70 -17.53
C SER A 533 -12.02 -9.15 -17.78
N GLN A 534 -11.39 -10.09 -17.08
CA GLN A 534 -11.62 -11.53 -17.23
C GLN A 534 -11.96 -12.22 -15.92
N LEU A 535 -12.62 -13.38 -16.04
CA LEU A 535 -12.74 -14.39 -15.01
C LEU A 535 -11.54 -15.36 -15.06
N PRO A 536 -11.31 -16.19 -14.04
CA PRO A 536 -10.18 -17.15 -14.01
C PRO A 536 -10.18 -18.16 -15.17
N ASP A 537 -11.37 -18.52 -15.67
CA ASP A 537 -11.54 -19.42 -16.82
C ASP A 537 -11.24 -18.76 -18.17
N GLY A 538 -10.82 -17.50 -18.17
CA GLY A 538 -10.53 -16.70 -19.36
C GLY A 538 -11.75 -16.06 -20.03
N SER A 539 -12.95 -16.29 -19.51
CA SER A 539 -14.17 -15.63 -20.03
C SER A 539 -14.24 -14.16 -19.65
N VAL A 540 -15.08 -13.40 -20.36
CA VAL A 540 -15.33 -11.98 -20.08
C VAL A 540 -15.92 -11.81 -18.69
N ASN A 541 -15.35 -10.90 -17.91
CA ASN A 541 -15.90 -10.55 -16.61
C ASN A 541 -17.05 -9.54 -16.76
N PRO A 542 -18.29 -9.90 -16.45
CA PRO A 542 -19.45 -9.00 -16.59
C PRO A 542 -19.40 -7.81 -15.60
N LEU A 543 -18.55 -7.87 -14.60
CA LEU A 543 -18.39 -6.78 -13.63
C LEU A 543 -17.38 -5.72 -14.09
N TYR A 544 -16.57 -5.98 -15.12
CA TYR A 544 -15.58 -5.04 -15.61
C TYR A 544 -16.19 -3.67 -15.94
N GLY A 545 -15.58 -2.62 -15.40
CA GLY A 545 -16.01 -1.24 -15.59
C GLY A 545 -17.26 -0.83 -14.81
N GLN A 546 -17.89 -1.74 -14.05
CA GLN A 546 -19.02 -1.37 -13.20
C GLN A 546 -18.55 -0.48 -12.03
N ASN A 547 -19.39 0.48 -11.69
CA ASN A 547 -19.14 1.40 -10.59
C ASN A 547 -19.22 0.65 -9.24
N VAL A 548 -18.21 0.80 -8.40
CA VAL A 548 -18.13 0.10 -7.11
C VAL A 548 -18.27 1.05 -5.94
N VAL A 549 -17.55 2.18 -5.99
CA VAL A 549 -17.61 3.19 -4.94
C VAL A 549 -18.07 4.51 -5.55
N TYR A 550 -18.98 5.15 -4.87
CA TYR A 550 -19.53 6.44 -5.26
C TYR A 550 -19.12 7.54 -4.30
N GLN A 551 -19.17 8.75 -4.78
CA GLN A 551 -19.09 9.96 -4.00
C GLN A 551 -20.15 9.94 -2.88
N THR A 552 -19.78 10.42 -1.69
CA THR A 552 -20.70 10.53 -0.56
C THR A 552 -21.94 11.33 -0.94
N PRO A 553 -23.17 10.82 -0.68
CA PRO A 553 -24.40 11.54 -1.01
C PRO A 553 -24.55 12.82 -0.15
N ARG A 554 -25.50 13.68 -0.53
CA ARG A 554 -25.84 14.86 0.23
C ARG A 554 -26.29 14.49 1.64
N TYR A 555 -25.76 15.19 2.62
CA TYR A 555 -26.22 15.11 4.01
C TYR A 555 -26.12 16.49 4.69
N ALA A 556 -26.84 16.65 5.78
CA ALA A 556 -26.78 17.87 6.59
C ALA A 556 -26.31 17.56 8.00
N ARG A 557 -25.61 18.52 8.60
CA ARG A 557 -25.16 18.47 10.00
C ARG A 557 -25.54 19.76 10.71
N LEU A 558 -26.30 19.64 11.79
CA LEU A 558 -26.58 20.73 12.71
C LEU A 558 -25.61 20.63 13.90
N THR A 559 -24.95 21.72 14.24
CA THR A 559 -24.02 21.80 15.36
C THR A 559 -24.37 23.01 16.21
N ALA A 560 -24.42 22.85 17.52
CA ALA A 560 -24.50 23.95 18.47
C ALA A 560 -23.27 23.88 19.39
N SER A 561 -22.59 24.98 19.61
CA SER A 561 -21.49 25.12 20.56
C SER A 561 -21.77 26.29 21.50
N TYR A 562 -21.40 26.09 22.77
CA TYR A 562 -21.52 27.12 23.80
C TYR A 562 -20.22 27.18 24.61
N ASP A 563 -19.65 28.37 24.66
CA ASP A 563 -18.44 28.67 25.43
C ASP A 563 -18.83 29.32 26.73
N TRP A 564 -18.57 28.67 27.88
CA TRP A 564 -18.91 29.16 29.23
C TRP A 564 -17.79 29.92 29.92
#